data_e0b85240a709d4474bf568a2746548ee
#
_entry.id   e0b85240a709d4474bf568a2746548ee
#
_cell.length_a   1.000
_cell.length_b   1.000
_cell.length_c   1.000
_cell.angle_alpha   90.00
_cell.angle_beta   90.00
_cell.angle_gamma   90.00
#
_symmetry.space_group_name_H-M   'P 1'
#
loop_
_entity.id
_entity.type
_entity.pdbx_description
1 polymer ?
#
loop_
_entity_poly.entity_id
_entity_poly.type
_entity_poly.pdbx_seq_one_letter_code
_entity_poly.pdbx_strand_id
1 'polypeptide(L)'
;MSTRKIRNIAIIAHVDHGKTTLVDELLKQSGTLEGRKEVSERVMDSNALEKERGITILAKNTSIQYKDTLINIVDTPGHADFGGEVERILNMVDGVLLLVDAREGPMPQTKFVTSKALALGLKPIVVINKIDREGSDPDAVVDATFDLFASLGATDEQLDFPVVYASAKNGYAKMDLAEESDNLTCLYETIMGSVNPPEGDPDAPLQMLATTLDWDDFIGRIVVGRVANGRIKTGQDITVVHADASKENFRVTKILGFVGLTRVEVPEAEAGDIISVAGIETINIGETIADKENPIALPIIHVDEPTLTMEIHVNNSPLAGTEGKFITTRQIRDRLMKEIRTNVAMRVEETDSADIYKISGRGELHIGILLENMRREGFEMAVSRPAVIVREIDGKKQEPYESVTVDVESEYQGTVIEKLGKRGAEMTNLVSNADGSTRIEFNCPTRGLIGYTSEFLTDTRGTGVLHHLFHAYGPYIGKLPGRNNGVLVSMENGESVAYALWKLQERGRMFVGANEKLYEGMVIGIHSRDNDLVVNPIKGKKLSNVRASGKDESIDLVTPIKLTLERAIEFIEDDELVEITPKSIRIRKRKLLEHERKRASRPD
;
A
#
# COMPACT_ATOMS: atom_id res chain seq x y z
N MET A 1 -20.44 35.50 -18.47
CA MET A 1 -19.39 34.56 -18.07
C MET A 1 -20.05 33.47 -17.25
N SER A 2 -20.21 32.27 -17.78
CA SER A 2 -20.75 31.16 -17.00
C SER A 2 -19.59 30.63 -16.14
N THR A 3 -19.51 31.07 -14.89
CA THR A 3 -18.60 30.47 -13.92
C THR A 3 -19.09 29.08 -13.67
N ARG A 4 -18.39 28.11 -14.23
CA ARG A 4 -18.62 26.69 -14.00
C ARG A 4 -18.52 26.43 -12.49
N LYS A 5 -19.54 25.87 -11.88
CA LYS A 5 -19.49 25.55 -10.45
C LYS A 5 -18.77 24.25 -10.29
N ILE A 6 -17.68 24.24 -9.51
CA ILE A 6 -16.83 23.06 -9.27
C ILE A 6 -16.73 22.86 -7.76
N ARG A 7 -16.63 21.57 -7.34
CA ARG A 7 -16.21 21.15 -5.99
C ARG A 7 -15.20 20.02 -6.13
N ASN A 8 -14.06 20.16 -5.49
CA ASN A 8 -13.00 19.14 -5.47
C ASN A 8 -12.95 18.53 -4.07
N ILE A 9 -13.21 17.24 -3.97
CA ILE A 9 -13.23 16.52 -2.69
C ILE A 9 -12.36 15.27 -2.76
N ALA A 10 -11.71 14.92 -1.63
CA ALA A 10 -11.09 13.62 -1.44
C ALA A 10 -11.94 12.78 -0.49
N ILE A 11 -11.97 11.47 -0.70
CA ILE A 11 -12.63 10.53 0.22
C ILE A 11 -11.57 9.79 1.01
N ILE A 12 -11.62 9.94 2.32
CA ILE A 12 -10.76 9.31 3.31
C ILE A 12 -11.58 8.25 4.05
N ALA A 13 -11.09 7.03 4.12
CA ALA A 13 -11.73 5.96 4.89
C ALA A 13 -10.70 4.92 5.32
N HIS A 14 -11.00 4.22 6.41
CA HIS A 14 -10.33 2.98 6.74
C HIS A 14 -10.75 1.86 5.76
N VAL A 15 -9.93 0.83 5.65
CA VAL A 15 -10.28 -0.40 4.92
C VAL A 15 -11.62 -0.93 5.45
N ASP A 16 -12.47 -1.37 4.55
CA ASP A 16 -13.82 -1.90 4.83
C ASP A 16 -14.85 -0.90 5.42
N HIS A 17 -14.54 0.37 5.65
CA HIS A 17 -15.55 1.37 6.07
C HIS A 17 -16.58 1.71 4.98
N GLY A 18 -16.41 1.17 3.75
CA GLY A 18 -17.39 1.27 2.67
C GLY A 18 -17.14 2.40 1.66
N LYS A 19 -15.88 2.86 1.54
CA LYS A 19 -15.46 3.91 0.61
C LYS A 19 -15.89 3.62 -0.83
N THR A 20 -15.48 2.48 -1.38
CA THR A 20 -15.79 2.07 -2.76
C THR A 20 -17.31 1.98 -2.97
N THR A 21 -18.04 1.42 -2.00
CA THR A 21 -19.50 1.31 -2.06
C THR A 21 -20.19 2.68 -2.09
N LEU A 22 -19.70 3.65 -1.29
CA LEU A 22 -20.25 5.00 -1.29
C LEU A 22 -20.02 5.72 -2.62
N VAL A 23 -18.79 5.61 -3.17
CA VAL A 23 -18.46 6.23 -4.46
C VAL A 23 -19.26 5.61 -5.59
N ASP A 24 -19.40 4.27 -5.61
CA ASP A 24 -20.23 3.57 -6.60
C ASP A 24 -21.68 4.06 -6.55
N GLU A 25 -22.22 4.26 -5.34
CA GLU A 25 -23.60 4.71 -5.18
C GLU A 25 -23.78 6.19 -5.56
N LEU A 26 -22.80 7.05 -5.23
CA LEU A 26 -22.75 8.43 -5.73
C LEU A 26 -22.73 8.48 -7.27
N LEU A 27 -21.94 7.65 -7.93
CA LEU A 27 -21.89 7.56 -9.38
C LEU A 27 -23.22 7.11 -10.00
N LYS A 28 -23.91 6.16 -9.38
CA LYS A 28 -25.20 5.65 -9.85
C LYS A 28 -26.29 6.71 -9.72
N GLN A 29 -26.43 7.31 -8.54
CA GLN A 29 -27.51 8.25 -8.26
C GLN A 29 -27.32 9.62 -8.95
N SER A 30 -26.10 10.00 -9.33
CA SER A 30 -25.83 11.17 -10.15
C SER A 30 -26.24 11.02 -11.61
N GLY A 31 -26.63 9.82 -12.07
CA GLY A 31 -26.92 9.53 -13.48
C GLY A 31 -25.68 9.48 -14.38
N THR A 32 -24.48 9.64 -13.84
CA THR A 32 -23.23 9.68 -14.62
C THR A 32 -22.95 8.34 -15.36
N LEU A 33 -23.54 7.25 -14.90
CA LEU A 33 -23.40 5.91 -15.49
C LEU A 33 -24.55 5.51 -16.42
N GLU A 34 -25.54 6.39 -16.64
CA GLU A 34 -26.66 6.11 -17.54
C GLU A 34 -26.17 5.90 -18.99
N GLY A 35 -26.55 4.77 -19.57
CA GLY A 35 -26.18 4.39 -20.95
C GLY A 35 -25.03 3.41 -21.09
N ARG A 36 -24.39 2.92 -20.01
CA ARG A 36 -23.38 1.86 -20.05
C ARG A 36 -23.99 0.50 -19.66
N LYS A 37 -23.81 -0.48 -20.53
CA LYS A 37 -24.19 -1.88 -20.27
C LYS A 37 -23.29 -2.43 -19.16
N GLU A 38 -23.92 -3.00 -18.11
CA GLU A 38 -23.32 -3.71 -16.98
C GLU A 38 -22.30 -2.91 -16.16
N VAL A 39 -22.79 -2.25 -15.12
CA VAL A 39 -21.95 -1.71 -14.06
C VAL A 39 -21.57 -2.88 -13.14
N SER A 40 -20.34 -3.37 -13.23
CA SER A 40 -19.82 -4.33 -12.25
C SER A 40 -19.77 -3.69 -10.88
N GLU A 41 -20.09 -4.42 -9.83
CA GLU A 41 -19.84 -3.99 -8.45
C GLU A 41 -18.36 -3.60 -8.29
N ARG A 42 -18.08 -2.57 -7.48
CA ARG A 42 -16.73 -2.00 -7.24
C ARG A 42 -16.10 -1.40 -8.51
N VAL A 43 -16.80 -0.47 -9.12
CA VAL A 43 -16.37 0.21 -10.35
C VAL A 43 -15.02 0.94 -10.16
N MET A 44 -14.76 1.46 -8.95
CA MET A 44 -13.49 2.14 -8.63
C MET A 44 -12.31 1.19 -8.50
N ASP A 45 -12.51 -0.05 -8.04
CA ASP A 45 -11.42 -1.03 -7.88
C ASP A 45 -11.15 -1.73 -9.21
N SER A 46 -10.45 -1.08 -10.13
CA SER A 46 -10.17 -1.62 -11.46
C SER A 46 -9.02 -2.65 -11.46
N ASN A 47 -8.13 -2.59 -10.46
CA ASN A 47 -7.01 -3.51 -10.33
C ASN A 47 -7.44 -4.81 -9.63
N ALA A 48 -7.04 -5.96 -10.18
CA ALA A 48 -7.34 -7.27 -9.59
C ALA A 48 -6.81 -7.42 -8.15
N LEU A 49 -5.66 -6.81 -7.83
CA LEU A 49 -5.08 -6.79 -6.49
C LEU A 49 -5.89 -5.94 -5.50
N GLU A 50 -6.42 -4.80 -5.94
CA GLU A 50 -7.30 -3.96 -5.11
C GLU A 50 -8.56 -4.73 -4.71
N LYS A 51 -9.19 -5.42 -5.70
CA LYS A 51 -10.38 -6.26 -5.45
C LYS A 51 -10.11 -7.43 -4.51
N GLU A 52 -8.96 -8.09 -4.67
CA GLU A 52 -8.57 -9.25 -3.87
C GLU A 52 -8.23 -8.86 -2.43
N ARG A 53 -7.57 -7.72 -2.24
CA ARG A 53 -7.11 -7.24 -0.93
C ARG A 53 -8.10 -6.31 -0.24
N GLY A 54 -9.10 -5.81 -0.96
CA GLY A 54 -10.08 -4.85 -0.44
C GLY A 54 -9.51 -3.46 -0.14
N ILE A 55 -8.32 -3.11 -0.66
CA ILE A 55 -7.65 -1.84 -0.42
C ILE A 55 -7.49 -1.03 -1.71
N THR A 56 -7.59 0.29 -1.63
CA THR A 56 -7.20 1.19 -2.72
C THR A 56 -5.68 1.32 -2.73
N ILE A 57 -5.06 0.99 -3.86
CA ILE A 57 -3.60 1.05 -4.06
C ILE A 57 -3.24 2.33 -4.79
N LEU A 58 -3.97 2.66 -5.86
CA LEU A 58 -3.74 3.84 -6.69
C LEU A 58 -4.88 4.83 -6.55
N ALA A 59 -4.53 6.09 -6.44
CA ALA A 59 -5.50 7.18 -6.49
C ALA A 59 -6.25 7.21 -7.82
N LYS A 60 -7.54 7.44 -7.76
CA LYS A 60 -8.39 7.56 -8.95
C LYS A 60 -9.20 8.83 -8.88
N ASN A 61 -9.23 9.52 -10.00
CA ASN A 61 -10.08 10.69 -10.16
C ASN A 61 -11.36 10.29 -10.87
N THR A 62 -12.48 10.73 -10.33
CA THR A 62 -13.79 10.61 -10.97
C THR A 62 -14.53 11.93 -10.84
N SER A 63 -15.48 12.16 -11.71
CA SER A 63 -16.34 13.34 -11.60
C SER A 63 -17.80 12.97 -11.80
N ILE A 64 -18.65 13.65 -11.07
CA ILE A 64 -20.09 13.53 -11.13
C ILE A 64 -20.72 14.90 -11.38
N GLN A 65 -21.81 14.92 -12.14
CA GLN A 65 -22.59 16.12 -12.34
C GLN A 65 -23.78 16.11 -11.38
N TYR A 66 -23.83 17.05 -10.45
CA TYR A 66 -24.98 17.23 -9.58
C TYR A 66 -25.57 18.62 -9.80
N LYS A 67 -26.82 18.68 -10.31
CA LYS A 67 -27.46 19.95 -10.75
C LYS A 67 -26.55 20.70 -11.75
N ASP A 68 -26.15 21.92 -11.43
CA ASP A 68 -25.28 22.78 -12.25
C ASP A 68 -23.80 22.74 -11.81
N THR A 69 -23.44 21.83 -10.91
CA THR A 69 -22.10 21.73 -10.32
C THR A 69 -21.40 20.43 -10.70
N LEU A 70 -20.14 20.55 -11.11
CA LEU A 70 -19.22 19.43 -11.28
C LEU A 70 -18.55 19.12 -9.93
N ILE A 71 -18.73 17.92 -9.43
CA ILE A 71 -18.05 17.43 -8.22
C ILE A 71 -16.98 16.46 -8.64
N ASN A 72 -15.71 16.85 -8.48
CA ASN A 72 -14.58 15.97 -8.66
C ASN A 72 -14.31 15.21 -7.36
N ILE A 73 -14.24 13.90 -7.46
CA ILE A 73 -13.98 13.01 -6.35
C ILE A 73 -12.64 12.34 -6.58
N VAL A 74 -11.72 12.54 -5.65
CA VAL A 74 -10.41 11.91 -5.67
C VAL A 74 -10.40 10.80 -4.62
N ASP A 75 -10.28 9.55 -5.08
CA ASP A 75 -10.17 8.40 -4.20
C ASP A 75 -8.77 8.31 -3.63
N THR A 76 -8.64 8.25 -2.29
CA THR A 76 -7.36 8.22 -1.61
C THR A 76 -7.00 6.81 -1.15
N PRO A 77 -5.74 6.37 -1.32
CA PRO A 77 -5.25 5.17 -0.64
C PRO A 77 -5.42 5.31 0.87
N GLY A 78 -5.90 4.25 1.53
CA GLY A 78 -6.07 4.24 2.98
C GLY A 78 -4.83 3.80 3.76
N HIS A 79 -3.86 3.13 3.11
CA HIS A 79 -2.69 2.58 3.77
C HIS A 79 -1.53 3.56 3.84
N ALA A 80 -0.82 3.57 4.97
CA ALA A 80 0.29 4.49 5.25
C ALA A 80 1.46 4.39 4.26
N ASP A 81 1.72 3.21 3.70
CA ASP A 81 2.77 2.98 2.70
C ASP A 81 2.58 3.84 1.44
N PHE A 82 1.34 4.34 1.22
CA PHE A 82 0.98 5.26 0.13
C PHE A 82 0.85 6.72 0.58
N GLY A 83 1.37 7.08 1.76
CA GLY A 83 1.24 8.42 2.33
C GLY A 83 1.71 9.56 1.40
N GLY A 84 2.72 9.33 0.56
CA GLY A 84 3.14 10.31 -0.46
C GLY A 84 2.12 10.56 -1.56
N GLU A 85 1.28 9.58 -1.87
CA GLU A 85 0.16 9.77 -2.79
C GLU A 85 -0.96 10.55 -2.12
N VAL A 86 -1.23 10.25 -0.85
CA VAL A 86 -2.24 10.98 -0.06
C VAL A 86 -1.92 12.46 0.01
N GLU A 87 -0.70 12.84 0.37
CA GLU A 87 -0.29 14.27 0.44
C GLU A 87 -0.49 15.00 -0.89
N ARG A 88 -0.13 14.36 -2.00
CA ARG A 88 -0.29 14.92 -3.35
C ARG A 88 -1.75 15.13 -3.72
N ILE A 89 -2.60 14.14 -3.40
CA ILE A 89 -4.03 14.19 -3.68
C ILE A 89 -4.70 15.29 -2.88
N LEU A 90 -4.38 15.40 -1.58
CA LEU A 90 -4.96 16.43 -0.72
C LEU A 90 -4.66 17.85 -1.19
N ASN A 91 -3.55 18.06 -1.91
CA ASN A 91 -3.25 19.35 -2.55
C ASN A 91 -4.11 19.67 -3.79
N MET A 92 -4.88 18.72 -4.31
CA MET A 92 -5.78 18.95 -5.45
C MET A 92 -7.21 19.28 -5.04
N VAL A 93 -7.56 19.12 -3.76
CA VAL A 93 -8.95 19.19 -3.30
C VAL A 93 -9.18 20.38 -2.36
N ASP A 94 -10.45 20.74 -2.18
CA ASP A 94 -10.88 21.87 -1.36
C ASP A 94 -11.63 21.42 -0.10
N GLY A 95 -11.93 20.12 0.00
CA GLY A 95 -12.55 19.52 1.17
C GLY A 95 -12.36 18.01 1.20
N VAL A 96 -12.66 17.38 2.34
CA VAL A 96 -12.51 15.94 2.52
C VAL A 96 -13.79 15.32 3.09
N LEU A 97 -14.18 14.16 2.58
CA LEU A 97 -15.17 13.29 3.18
C LEU A 97 -14.45 12.26 4.03
N LEU A 98 -14.62 12.32 5.35
CA LEU A 98 -14.12 11.30 6.27
C LEU A 98 -15.22 10.29 6.52
N LEU A 99 -15.04 9.07 5.99
CA LEU A 99 -15.98 7.97 6.13
C LEU A 99 -15.60 7.10 7.32
N VAL A 100 -16.49 6.98 8.29
CA VAL A 100 -16.30 6.22 9.53
C VAL A 100 -17.40 5.19 9.68
N ASP A 101 -17.05 3.95 10.06
CA ASP A 101 -18.02 2.90 10.35
C ASP A 101 -18.74 3.21 11.68
N ALA A 102 -20.07 3.13 11.68
CA ALA A 102 -20.93 3.44 12.85
C ALA A 102 -20.73 2.51 14.05
N ARG A 103 -19.99 1.42 13.89
CA ARG A 103 -19.68 0.47 14.96
C ARG A 103 -18.22 0.49 15.39
N GLU A 104 -17.30 0.61 14.41
CA GLU A 104 -15.87 0.50 14.64
C GLU A 104 -15.24 1.84 15.04
N GLY A 105 -15.87 2.96 14.65
CA GLY A 105 -15.35 4.28 14.91
C GLY A 105 -14.10 4.66 14.09
N PRO A 106 -13.41 5.74 14.44
CA PRO A 106 -12.22 6.18 13.74
C PRO A 106 -11.03 5.25 14.04
N MET A 107 -10.47 4.66 12.98
CA MET A 107 -9.39 3.70 13.05
C MET A 107 -8.00 4.36 12.85
N PRO A 108 -6.88 3.75 13.30
CA PRO A 108 -5.54 4.36 13.24
C PRO A 108 -5.08 4.82 11.86
N GLN A 109 -5.40 4.09 10.79
CA GLN A 109 -5.04 4.51 9.42
C GLN A 109 -5.71 5.82 9.02
N THR A 110 -6.95 6.04 9.46
CA THR A 110 -7.70 7.27 9.24
C THR A 110 -6.99 8.47 9.90
N LYS A 111 -6.36 8.26 11.07
CA LYS A 111 -5.63 9.27 11.84
C LYS A 111 -4.54 9.97 11.00
N PHE A 112 -3.74 9.19 10.26
CA PHE A 112 -2.66 9.75 9.43
C PHE A 112 -3.20 10.64 8.31
N VAL A 113 -4.15 10.14 7.50
CA VAL A 113 -4.70 10.91 6.36
C VAL A 113 -5.45 12.13 6.85
N THR A 114 -6.20 12.00 7.94
CA THR A 114 -6.92 13.11 8.59
C THR A 114 -5.96 14.18 9.11
N SER A 115 -4.87 13.80 9.79
CA SER A 115 -3.85 14.74 10.26
C SER A 115 -3.28 15.58 9.11
N LYS A 116 -2.97 14.94 7.98
CA LYS A 116 -2.47 15.65 6.79
C LYS A 116 -3.52 16.58 6.19
N ALA A 117 -4.79 16.15 6.11
CA ALA A 117 -5.89 16.97 5.61
C ALA A 117 -6.12 18.22 6.50
N LEU A 118 -6.12 18.03 7.83
CA LEU A 118 -6.27 19.13 8.79
C LEU A 118 -5.10 20.12 8.74
N ALA A 119 -3.87 19.62 8.61
CA ALA A 119 -2.67 20.44 8.47
C ALA A 119 -2.66 21.32 7.20
N LEU A 120 -3.32 20.86 6.13
CA LEU A 120 -3.53 21.62 4.90
C LEU A 120 -4.70 22.60 4.98
N GLY A 121 -5.40 22.70 6.12
CA GLY A 121 -6.55 23.58 6.32
C GLY A 121 -7.82 23.11 5.64
N LEU A 122 -7.88 21.86 5.17
CA LEU A 122 -9.07 21.32 4.51
C LEU A 122 -10.22 21.16 5.51
N LYS A 123 -11.45 21.47 5.07
CA LYS A 123 -12.67 21.30 5.88
C LYS A 123 -13.15 19.86 5.77
N PRO A 124 -13.29 19.12 6.88
CA PRO A 124 -13.82 17.77 6.85
C PRO A 124 -15.36 17.76 6.85
N ILE A 125 -15.93 16.79 6.13
CA ILE A 125 -17.32 16.37 6.28
C ILE A 125 -17.24 14.93 6.83
N VAL A 126 -17.85 14.67 7.97
CA VAL A 126 -17.85 13.34 8.58
C VAL A 126 -19.07 12.56 8.11
N VAL A 127 -18.84 11.39 7.50
CA VAL A 127 -19.91 10.50 7.05
C VAL A 127 -19.88 9.24 7.90
N ILE A 128 -20.83 9.10 8.81
CA ILE A 128 -21.01 7.90 9.63
C ILE A 128 -21.75 6.85 8.81
N ASN A 129 -21.03 5.85 8.32
CA ASN A 129 -21.56 4.84 7.42
C ASN A 129 -21.94 3.55 8.13
N LYS A 130 -22.77 2.75 7.48
CA LYS A 130 -23.29 1.45 7.98
C LYS A 130 -24.17 1.60 9.21
N ILE A 131 -24.94 2.66 9.29
CA ILE A 131 -25.91 2.88 10.38
C ILE A 131 -27.02 1.83 10.44
N ASP A 132 -27.18 1.05 9.38
CA ASP A 132 -28.09 -0.09 9.27
C ASP A 132 -27.55 -1.36 9.93
N ARG A 133 -26.28 -1.37 10.39
CA ARG A 133 -25.64 -2.54 11.01
C ARG A 133 -26.10 -2.72 12.46
N GLU A 134 -26.39 -3.95 12.85
CA GLU A 134 -26.73 -4.28 14.24
C GLU A 134 -25.54 -3.96 15.16
N GLY A 135 -25.83 -3.27 16.27
CA GLY A 135 -24.83 -2.81 17.23
C GLY A 135 -24.05 -1.56 16.79
N SER A 136 -24.56 -0.79 15.81
CA SER A 136 -24.05 0.55 15.51
C SER A 136 -24.41 1.54 16.61
N ASP A 137 -23.47 2.43 16.95
CA ASP A 137 -23.65 3.56 17.87
C ASP A 137 -23.10 4.84 17.20
N PRO A 138 -23.91 5.45 16.32
CA PRO A 138 -23.47 6.63 15.56
C PRO A 138 -23.06 7.80 16.45
N ASP A 139 -23.75 8.05 17.57
CA ASP A 139 -23.48 9.18 18.45
C ASP A 139 -22.11 9.01 19.15
N ALA A 140 -21.82 7.84 19.68
CA ALA A 140 -20.51 7.55 20.26
C ALA A 140 -19.37 7.67 19.22
N VAL A 141 -19.63 7.33 17.95
CA VAL A 141 -18.64 7.46 16.87
C VAL A 141 -18.41 8.93 16.48
N VAL A 142 -19.44 9.78 16.54
CA VAL A 142 -19.27 11.23 16.33
C VAL A 142 -18.39 11.81 17.42
N ASP A 143 -18.64 11.48 18.71
CA ASP A 143 -17.84 11.93 19.85
C ASP A 143 -16.37 11.47 19.70
N ALA A 144 -16.14 10.20 19.38
CA ALA A 144 -14.80 9.67 19.15
C ALA A 144 -14.08 10.34 17.96
N THR A 145 -14.81 10.75 16.93
CA THR A 145 -14.27 11.46 15.78
C THR A 145 -13.91 12.91 16.16
N PHE A 146 -14.71 13.56 16.97
CA PHE A 146 -14.42 14.87 17.53
C PHE A 146 -13.15 14.84 18.39
N ASP A 147 -13.04 13.87 19.31
CA ASP A 147 -11.85 13.69 20.14
C ASP A 147 -10.59 13.41 19.29
N LEU A 148 -10.72 12.63 18.22
CA LEU A 148 -9.64 12.42 17.26
C LEU A 148 -9.20 13.74 16.65
N PHE A 149 -10.09 14.57 16.13
CA PHE A 149 -9.75 15.84 15.50
C PHE A 149 -9.10 16.80 16.49
N ALA A 150 -9.62 16.90 17.71
CA ALA A 150 -9.04 17.69 18.79
C ALA A 150 -7.60 17.22 19.13
N SER A 151 -7.38 15.91 19.21
CA SER A 151 -6.04 15.32 19.45
C SER A 151 -5.05 15.58 18.31
N LEU A 152 -5.53 15.77 17.08
CA LEU A 152 -4.72 16.09 15.90
C LEU A 152 -4.47 17.59 15.73
N GLY A 153 -4.95 18.44 16.64
CA GLY A 153 -4.76 19.88 16.61
C GLY A 153 -5.63 20.59 15.59
N ALA A 154 -6.84 20.08 15.32
CA ALA A 154 -7.82 20.74 14.47
C ALA A 154 -8.17 22.13 15.00
N THR A 155 -8.43 23.08 14.09
CA THR A 155 -8.92 24.41 14.43
C THR A 155 -10.40 24.37 14.84
N ASP A 156 -10.89 25.40 15.53
CA ASP A 156 -12.30 25.49 15.90
C ASP A 156 -13.25 25.36 14.68
N GLU A 157 -12.85 25.92 13.54
CA GLU A 157 -13.61 25.78 12.29
C GLU A 157 -13.62 24.36 11.73
N GLN A 158 -12.58 23.57 11.99
CA GLN A 158 -12.48 22.17 11.58
C GLN A 158 -13.18 21.24 12.57
N LEU A 159 -13.32 21.66 13.83
CA LEU A 159 -14.10 20.94 14.85
C LEU A 159 -15.62 21.14 14.68
N ASP A 160 -16.05 22.23 14.03
CA ASP A 160 -17.44 22.45 13.62
C ASP A 160 -17.76 21.78 12.27
N PHE A 161 -17.53 20.47 12.20
CA PHE A 161 -17.73 19.70 10.99
C PHE A 161 -19.18 19.22 10.83
N PRO A 162 -19.76 19.23 9.62
CA PRO A 162 -21.05 18.63 9.36
C PRO A 162 -20.98 17.11 9.44
N VAL A 163 -22.01 16.50 10.04
CA VAL A 163 -22.17 15.04 10.15
C VAL A 163 -23.29 14.59 9.23
N VAL A 164 -23.04 13.53 8.47
CA VAL A 164 -24.03 12.85 7.61
C VAL A 164 -24.06 11.37 8.00
N TYR A 165 -25.25 10.87 8.28
CA TYR A 165 -25.47 9.46 8.58
C TYR A 165 -25.83 8.70 7.31
N ALA A 166 -25.13 7.62 6.98
CA ALA A 166 -25.30 6.92 5.71
C ALA A 166 -25.37 5.40 5.84
N SER A 167 -26.06 4.78 4.90
CA SER A 167 -25.90 3.38 4.55
C SER A 167 -25.58 3.31 3.06
N ALA A 168 -24.27 3.31 2.75
CA ALA A 168 -23.80 3.25 1.37
C ALA A 168 -24.29 1.98 0.65
N LYS A 169 -24.44 0.87 1.37
CA LYS A 169 -24.95 -0.40 0.82
C LYS A 169 -26.42 -0.29 0.39
N ASN A 170 -27.23 0.45 1.15
CA ASN A 170 -28.64 0.63 0.86
C ASN A 170 -28.93 1.92 0.08
N GLY A 171 -27.90 2.72 -0.24
CA GLY A 171 -27.97 3.89 -1.11
C GLY A 171 -28.66 5.12 -0.52
N TYR A 172 -28.67 5.29 0.80
CA TYR A 172 -29.28 6.45 1.43
C TYR A 172 -28.36 7.15 2.42
N ALA A 173 -28.63 8.45 2.62
CA ALA A 173 -28.00 9.27 3.64
C ALA A 173 -29.00 10.24 4.26
N LYS A 174 -28.77 10.71 5.48
CA LYS A 174 -29.63 11.61 6.23
C LYS A 174 -28.84 12.49 7.20
N MET A 175 -29.39 13.65 7.55
CA MET A 175 -28.77 14.58 8.50
C MET A 175 -29.16 14.27 9.96
N ASP A 176 -30.32 13.66 10.17
CA ASP A 176 -30.81 13.24 11.49
C ASP A 176 -31.20 11.75 11.42
N LEU A 177 -30.84 11.00 12.45
CA LEU A 177 -31.16 9.56 12.55
C LEU A 177 -32.67 9.27 12.54
N ALA A 178 -33.50 10.22 12.97
CA ALA A 178 -34.97 10.12 12.96
C ALA A 178 -35.60 10.35 11.58
N GLU A 179 -34.88 10.95 10.63
CA GLU A 179 -35.38 11.19 9.28
C GLU A 179 -35.46 9.91 8.45
N GLU A 180 -36.44 9.83 7.56
CA GLU A 180 -36.49 8.80 6.51
C GLU A 180 -35.81 9.35 5.25
N SER A 181 -34.96 8.53 4.64
CA SER A 181 -34.29 8.85 3.38
C SER A 181 -34.10 7.58 2.54
N ASP A 182 -34.22 7.71 1.22
CA ASP A 182 -34.04 6.65 0.23
C ASP A 182 -32.94 6.95 -0.80
N ASN A 183 -32.23 8.08 -0.62
CA ASN A 183 -31.20 8.53 -1.57
C ASN A 183 -30.05 9.27 -0.86
N LEU A 184 -29.04 9.69 -1.63
CA LEU A 184 -27.85 10.41 -1.15
C LEU A 184 -27.97 11.95 -1.31
N THR A 185 -29.15 12.50 -1.55
CA THR A 185 -29.35 13.93 -1.82
C THR A 185 -28.79 14.82 -0.73
N CYS A 186 -28.99 14.48 0.56
CA CYS A 186 -28.48 15.28 1.67
C CYS A 186 -26.93 15.33 1.67
N LEU A 187 -26.24 14.25 1.27
CA LEU A 187 -24.79 14.25 1.17
C LEU A 187 -24.30 15.18 0.05
N TYR A 188 -24.94 15.19 -1.12
CA TYR A 188 -24.60 16.14 -2.17
C TYR A 188 -24.83 17.60 -1.73
N GLU A 189 -25.95 17.89 -1.07
CA GLU A 189 -26.21 19.22 -0.56
C GLU A 189 -25.22 19.65 0.53
N THR A 190 -24.80 18.74 1.39
CA THR A 190 -23.76 18.99 2.39
C THR A 190 -22.42 19.31 1.72
N ILE A 191 -22.02 18.55 0.69
CA ILE A 191 -20.82 18.85 -0.09
C ILE A 191 -20.91 20.25 -0.70
N MET A 192 -22.04 20.57 -1.32
CA MET A 192 -22.26 21.88 -1.95
C MET A 192 -22.20 23.03 -0.97
N GLY A 193 -22.71 22.86 0.26
CA GLY A 193 -22.77 23.88 1.29
C GLY A 193 -21.47 24.06 2.08
N SER A 194 -20.73 22.98 2.31
CA SER A 194 -19.58 22.97 3.23
C SER A 194 -18.23 23.05 2.53
N VAL A 195 -18.10 22.53 1.31
CA VAL A 195 -16.85 22.62 0.54
C VAL A 195 -16.81 23.92 -0.24
N ASN A 196 -15.77 24.71 -0.05
CA ASN A 196 -15.57 25.93 -0.80
C ASN A 196 -15.35 25.63 -2.30
N PRO A 197 -15.78 26.55 -3.21
CA PRO A 197 -15.33 26.47 -4.58
C PRO A 197 -13.81 26.60 -4.67
N PRO A 198 -13.17 26.00 -5.68
CA PRO A 198 -11.72 26.10 -5.84
C PRO A 198 -11.30 27.56 -5.99
N GLU A 199 -10.24 27.92 -5.27
CA GLU A 199 -9.58 29.21 -5.43
C GLU A 199 -8.76 29.23 -6.73
N GLY A 200 -8.69 30.37 -7.39
CA GLY A 200 -7.88 30.58 -8.59
C GLY A 200 -8.50 31.59 -9.53
N ASP A 201 -7.66 32.31 -10.26
CA ASP A 201 -8.07 33.31 -11.25
C ASP A 201 -7.89 32.74 -12.67
N PRO A 202 -8.98 32.51 -13.43
CA PRO A 202 -8.89 31.98 -14.79
C PRO A 202 -8.26 32.98 -15.80
N ASP A 203 -8.13 34.25 -15.45
CA ASP A 203 -7.51 35.26 -16.30
C ASP A 203 -6.03 35.56 -15.94
N ALA A 204 -5.51 34.94 -14.88
CA ALA A 204 -4.11 34.98 -14.50
C ALA A 204 -3.22 34.09 -15.40
N PRO A 205 -1.89 34.23 -15.37
CA PRO A 205 -0.98 33.30 -16.02
C PRO A 205 -1.20 31.86 -15.59
N LEU A 206 -1.07 30.91 -16.53
CA LEU A 206 -1.25 29.49 -16.26
C LEU A 206 -0.31 28.98 -15.17
N GLN A 207 -0.87 28.30 -14.20
CA GLN A 207 -0.15 27.50 -13.21
C GLN A 207 -0.92 26.20 -12.93
N MET A 208 -0.27 25.05 -13.14
CA MET A 208 -0.79 23.74 -12.80
C MET A 208 0.31 22.91 -12.16
N LEU A 209 0.05 22.32 -11.02
CA LEU A 209 1.00 21.45 -10.33
C LEU A 209 0.85 20.01 -10.81
N ALA A 210 1.97 19.36 -11.15
CA ALA A 210 2.00 17.94 -11.47
C ALA A 210 1.88 17.12 -10.18
N THR A 211 0.75 16.47 -9.97
CA THR A 211 0.46 15.70 -8.75
C THR A 211 0.57 14.20 -8.94
N THR A 212 0.17 13.69 -10.10
CA THR A 212 0.27 12.28 -10.45
C THR A 212 0.77 12.13 -11.88
N LEU A 213 1.59 11.13 -12.12
CA LEU A 213 2.05 10.76 -13.46
C LEU A 213 1.40 9.44 -13.87
N ASP A 214 1.02 9.36 -15.13
CA ASP A 214 0.51 8.16 -15.76
C ASP A 214 1.21 7.95 -17.10
N TRP A 215 1.02 6.81 -17.72
CA TRP A 215 1.63 6.47 -19.00
C TRP A 215 0.63 5.75 -19.89
N ASP A 216 0.54 6.21 -21.11
CA ASP A 216 -0.22 5.53 -22.17
C ASP A 216 0.73 5.21 -23.32
N ASP A 217 0.65 4.00 -23.88
CA ASP A 217 1.59 3.54 -24.90
C ASP A 217 1.46 4.30 -26.24
N PHE A 218 0.33 5.02 -26.45
CA PHE A 218 0.08 5.79 -27.68
C PHE A 218 0.36 7.30 -27.53
N ILE A 219 0.03 7.87 -26.38
CA ILE A 219 0.16 9.32 -26.15
C ILE A 219 1.33 9.67 -25.22
N GLY A 220 2.02 8.66 -24.69
CA GLY A 220 3.19 8.82 -23.83
C GLY A 220 2.86 9.20 -22.40
N ARG A 221 3.68 10.08 -21.82
CA ARG A 221 3.50 10.53 -20.43
C ARG A 221 2.27 11.42 -20.29
N ILE A 222 1.49 11.16 -19.26
CA ILE A 222 0.30 11.92 -18.89
C ILE A 222 0.52 12.50 -17.50
N VAL A 223 0.31 13.80 -17.36
CA VAL A 223 0.43 14.54 -16.12
C VAL A 223 -0.97 14.84 -15.60
N VAL A 224 -1.29 14.40 -14.40
CA VAL A 224 -2.56 14.71 -13.73
C VAL A 224 -2.31 15.78 -12.68
N GLY A 225 -3.19 16.77 -12.61
CA GLY A 225 -3.11 17.81 -11.60
C GLY A 225 -4.29 18.76 -11.67
N ARG A 226 -4.32 19.69 -10.73
CA ARG A 226 -5.29 20.78 -10.69
C ARG A 226 -4.70 22.03 -11.34
N VAL A 227 -5.47 22.68 -12.18
CA VAL A 227 -5.16 24.03 -12.66
C VAL A 227 -5.37 25.00 -11.50
N ALA A 228 -4.29 25.56 -10.98
CA ALA A 228 -4.35 26.51 -9.87
C ALA A 228 -4.76 27.90 -10.34
N ASN A 229 -4.19 28.36 -11.46
CA ASN A 229 -4.49 29.65 -12.07
C ASN A 229 -4.48 29.54 -13.59
N GLY A 230 -5.16 30.46 -14.25
CA GLY A 230 -5.14 30.61 -15.70
C GLY A 230 -5.99 29.59 -16.45
N ARG A 231 -5.70 29.44 -17.72
CA ARG A 231 -6.32 28.49 -18.64
C ARG A 231 -5.28 27.75 -19.43
N ILE A 232 -5.58 26.49 -19.76
CA ILE A 232 -4.75 25.65 -20.61
C ILE A 232 -5.56 25.14 -21.79
N LYS A 233 -4.98 25.20 -23.01
CA LYS A 233 -5.63 24.79 -24.25
C LYS A 233 -4.83 23.74 -25.00
N THR A 234 -5.50 22.86 -25.72
CA THR A 234 -4.84 21.92 -26.64
C THR A 234 -4.08 22.70 -27.71
N GLY A 235 -2.83 22.33 -27.96
CA GLY A 235 -1.93 23.00 -28.89
C GLY A 235 -1.20 24.23 -28.33
N GLN A 236 -1.44 24.61 -27.07
CA GLN A 236 -0.75 25.72 -26.40
C GLN A 236 0.70 25.37 -26.12
N ASP A 237 1.61 26.34 -26.32
CA ASP A 237 2.96 26.27 -25.81
C ASP A 237 2.98 26.64 -24.33
N ILE A 238 3.66 25.82 -23.53
CA ILE A 238 3.77 25.95 -22.08
C ILE A 238 5.24 25.82 -21.64
N THR A 239 5.52 26.23 -20.42
CA THR A 239 6.84 26.03 -19.78
C THR A 239 6.68 25.14 -18.55
N VAL A 240 7.50 24.10 -18.46
CA VAL A 240 7.68 23.34 -17.21
C VAL A 240 8.77 24.04 -16.40
N VAL A 241 8.47 24.33 -15.14
CA VAL A 241 9.44 24.82 -14.15
C VAL A 241 9.80 23.65 -13.25
N HIS A 242 11.04 23.18 -13.38
CA HIS A 242 11.57 22.04 -12.62
C HIS A 242 11.94 22.42 -11.18
N ALA A 243 12.19 21.39 -10.35
CA ALA A 243 12.54 21.57 -8.95
C ALA A 243 13.86 22.35 -8.73
N ASP A 244 14.78 22.28 -9.67
CA ASP A 244 16.04 23.04 -9.69
C ASP A 244 15.90 24.45 -10.29
N ALA A 245 14.65 24.90 -10.51
CA ALA A 245 14.30 26.15 -11.18
C ALA A 245 14.70 26.24 -12.67
N SER A 246 15.18 25.16 -13.27
CA SER A 246 15.36 25.09 -14.72
C SER A 246 14.00 25.11 -15.44
N LYS A 247 14.00 25.57 -16.70
CA LYS A 247 12.78 25.77 -17.48
C LYS A 247 12.89 25.06 -18.81
N GLU A 248 11.85 24.31 -19.17
CA GLU A 248 11.77 23.61 -20.44
C GLU A 248 10.43 23.86 -21.13
N ASN A 249 10.43 24.09 -22.43
CA ASN A 249 9.22 24.41 -23.19
C ASN A 249 8.65 23.17 -23.86
N PHE A 250 7.33 23.00 -23.75
CA PHE A 250 6.58 21.92 -24.35
C PHE A 250 5.35 22.44 -25.08
N ARG A 251 4.74 21.58 -25.87
CA ARG A 251 3.45 21.85 -26.51
C ARG A 251 2.43 20.82 -26.03
N VAL A 252 1.33 21.31 -25.50
CA VAL A 252 0.21 20.47 -25.06
C VAL A 252 -0.39 19.74 -26.26
N THR A 253 -0.32 18.42 -26.27
CA THR A 253 -0.90 17.61 -27.35
C THR A 253 -2.35 17.29 -27.12
N LYS A 254 -2.71 16.93 -25.86
CA LYS A 254 -4.09 16.63 -25.45
C LYS A 254 -4.35 17.07 -24.02
N ILE A 255 -5.60 17.44 -23.77
CA ILE A 255 -6.15 17.68 -22.43
C ILE A 255 -7.30 16.70 -22.25
N LEU A 256 -7.30 15.97 -21.14
CA LEU A 256 -8.34 14.99 -20.81
C LEU A 256 -8.98 15.41 -19.47
N GLY A 257 -10.27 15.67 -19.49
CA GLY A 257 -11.09 15.80 -18.30
C GLY A 257 -11.64 14.44 -17.84
N PHE A 258 -12.35 14.43 -16.72
CA PHE A 258 -12.98 13.24 -16.18
C PHE A 258 -14.51 13.34 -16.33
N VAL A 259 -15.15 12.24 -16.76
CA VAL A 259 -16.61 12.06 -16.74
C VAL A 259 -16.89 10.67 -16.19
N GLY A 260 -17.35 10.57 -14.95
CA GLY A 260 -17.26 9.35 -14.19
C GLY A 260 -15.79 8.90 -14.12
N LEU A 261 -15.52 7.63 -14.41
CA LEU A 261 -14.18 7.06 -14.43
C LEU A 261 -13.46 7.19 -15.80
N THR A 262 -14.09 7.79 -16.78
CA THR A 262 -13.54 7.87 -18.14
C THR A 262 -12.85 9.19 -18.37
N ARG A 263 -11.66 9.15 -18.95
CA ARG A 263 -10.98 10.32 -19.47
C ARG A 263 -11.60 10.70 -20.83
N VAL A 264 -12.03 11.95 -20.95
CA VAL A 264 -12.63 12.50 -22.16
C VAL A 264 -11.81 13.68 -22.61
N GLU A 265 -11.51 13.74 -23.91
CA GLU A 265 -10.76 14.87 -24.48
C GLU A 265 -11.57 16.16 -24.41
N VAL A 266 -10.96 17.22 -23.86
CA VAL A 266 -11.54 18.55 -23.75
C VAL A 266 -10.62 19.57 -24.44
N PRO A 267 -11.18 20.60 -25.09
CA PRO A 267 -10.37 21.59 -25.84
C PRO A 267 -9.59 22.53 -24.93
N GLU A 268 -10.15 22.82 -23.75
CA GLU A 268 -9.56 23.73 -22.75
C GLU A 268 -10.02 23.37 -21.34
N ALA A 269 -9.22 23.81 -20.36
CA ALA A 269 -9.54 23.76 -18.93
C ALA A 269 -9.11 25.07 -18.25
N GLU A 270 -9.75 25.40 -17.13
CA GLU A 270 -9.50 26.64 -16.40
C GLU A 270 -9.25 26.38 -14.90
N ALA A 271 -8.85 27.42 -14.19
CA ALA A 271 -8.57 27.38 -12.75
C ALA A 271 -9.67 26.63 -11.98
N GLY A 272 -9.26 25.66 -11.16
CA GLY A 272 -10.12 24.75 -10.40
C GLY A 272 -10.35 23.39 -11.04
N ASP A 273 -10.17 23.23 -12.35
CA ASP A 273 -10.32 21.93 -13.02
C ASP A 273 -9.22 20.95 -12.64
N ILE A 274 -9.59 19.68 -12.38
CA ILE A 274 -8.65 18.56 -12.28
C ILE A 274 -8.60 17.87 -13.64
N ILE A 275 -7.42 17.86 -14.27
CA ILE A 275 -7.23 17.38 -15.64
C ILE A 275 -5.99 16.49 -15.79
N SER A 276 -5.94 15.82 -16.93
CA SER A 276 -4.75 15.12 -17.40
C SER A 276 -4.22 15.82 -18.67
N VAL A 277 -2.92 16.08 -18.71
CA VAL A 277 -2.26 16.76 -19.82
C VAL A 277 -1.21 15.83 -20.43
N ALA A 278 -1.19 15.71 -21.76
CA ALA A 278 -0.21 14.95 -22.51
C ALA A 278 0.64 15.88 -23.41
N GLY A 279 1.84 15.42 -23.79
CA GLY A 279 2.80 16.17 -24.61
C GLY A 279 3.98 16.72 -23.81
N ILE A 280 4.15 16.30 -22.56
CA ILE A 280 5.23 16.73 -21.67
C ILE A 280 6.07 15.49 -21.31
N GLU A 281 7.33 15.43 -21.80
CA GLU A 281 8.15 14.22 -21.68
C GLU A 281 8.96 14.16 -20.37
N THR A 282 9.41 15.28 -19.85
CA THR A 282 10.43 15.39 -18.79
C THR A 282 9.92 16.10 -17.53
N ILE A 283 8.64 15.98 -17.18
CA ILE A 283 8.11 16.53 -15.95
C ILE A 283 8.12 15.50 -14.83
N ASN A 284 8.40 15.95 -13.60
CA ASN A 284 8.29 15.16 -12.37
C ASN A 284 7.14 15.64 -11.50
N ILE A 285 6.76 14.82 -10.53
CA ILE A 285 5.76 15.20 -9.55
C ILE A 285 6.27 16.37 -8.69
N GLY A 286 5.37 17.32 -8.40
CA GLY A 286 5.69 18.54 -7.66
C GLY A 286 6.24 19.68 -8.53
N GLU A 287 6.50 19.44 -9.81
CA GLU A 287 6.91 20.48 -10.75
C GLU A 287 5.71 21.21 -11.35
N THR A 288 5.91 22.43 -11.82
CA THR A 288 4.83 23.29 -12.28
C THR A 288 4.78 23.39 -13.80
N ILE A 289 3.61 23.15 -14.38
CA ILE A 289 3.26 23.55 -15.73
C ILE A 289 2.81 25.01 -15.66
N ALA A 290 3.51 25.89 -16.34
CA ALA A 290 3.31 27.34 -16.26
C ALA A 290 3.10 27.98 -17.62
N ASP A 291 2.65 29.23 -17.60
CA ASP A 291 2.58 30.08 -18.78
C ASP A 291 3.97 30.26 -19.40
N LYS A 292 4.02 30.31 -20.74
CA LYS A 292 5.28 30.43 -21.49
C LYS A 292 5.97 31.78 -21.29
N GLU A 293 5.18 32.86 -21.25
CA GLU A 293 5.72 34.21 -21.17
C GLU A 293 6.02 34.63 -19.73
N ASN A 294 5.23 34.13 -18.77
CA ASN A 294 5.38 34.42 -17.34
C ASN A 294 5.39 33.13 -16.51
N PRO A 295 6.45 32.30 -16.60
CA PRO A 295 6.52 31.02 -15.90
C PRO A 295 6.82 31.19 -14.41
N ILE A 296 5.79 31.09 -13.58
CA ILE A 296 5.86 31.19 -12.13
C ILE A 296 5.62 29.80 -11.53
N ALA A 297 6.56 29.30 -10.72
CA ALA A 297 6.43 28.02 -10.03
C ALA A 297 5.44 28.10 -8.86
N LEU A 298 4.68 27.04 -8.67
CA LEU A 298 3.95 26.77 -7.44
C LEU A 298 4.89 26.18 -6.37
N PRO A 299 4.54 26.22 -5.07
CA PRO A 299 5.30 25.54 -4.03
C PRO A 299 5.46 24.06 -4.34
N ILE A 300 6.68 23.55 -4.19
CA ILE A 300 7.00 22.14 -4.46
C ILE A 300 6.36 21.28 -3.36
N ILE A 301 5.67 20.22 -3.76
CA ILE A 301 5.20 19.20 -2.82
C ILE A 301 6.39 18.33 -2.45
N HIS A 302 6.75 18.30 -1.17
CA HIS A 302 7.74 17.38 -0.66
C HIS A 302 7.11 15.98 -0.55
N VAL A 303 7.68 15.04 -1.32
CA VAL A 303 7.34 13.63 -1.18
C VAL A 303 8.32 13.01 -0.19
N ASP A 304 7.79 12.40 0.87
CA ASP A 304 8.65 11.71 1.84
C ASP A 304 9.51 10.64 1.15
N GLU A 305 10.73 10.54 1.57
CA GLU A 305 11.70 9.62 0.98
C GLU A 305 11.44 8.16 1.41
N PRO A 306 11.90 7.18 0.61
CA PRO A 306 11.84 5.77 0.98
C PRO A 306 12.49 5.47 2.32
N THR A 307 11.92 4.53 3.07
CA THR A 307 12.43 4.07 4.37
C THR A 307 12.98 2.65 4.33
N LEU A 308 12.53 1.85 3.36
CA LEU A 308 12.94 0.46 3.17
C LEU A 308 13.62 0.26 1.81
N THR A 309 14.51 -0.68 1.77
CA THR A 309 15.18 -1.14 0.54
C THR A 309 15.20 -2.66 0.46
N MET A 310 15.18 -3.20 -0.76
CA MET A 310 15.25 -4.63 -1.04
C MET A 310 16.05 -4.87 -2.32
N GLU A 311 16.76 -6.00 -2.40
CA GLU A 311 17.45 -6.41 -3.63
C GLU A 311 16.54 -7.31 -4.45
N ILE A 312 16.44 -7.04 -5.74
CA ILE A 312 15.86 -7.96 -6.74
C ILE A 312 17.01 -8.60 -7.51
N HIS A 313 17.06 -9.91 -7.49
CA HIS A 313 18.03 -10.73 -8.19
C HIS A 313 17.37 -11.43 -9.37
N VAL A 314 18.13 -11.65 -10.43
CA VAL A 314 17.73 -12.64 -11.44
C VAL A 314 17.66 -14.02 -10.77
N ASN A 315 16.60 -14.77 -11.05
CA ASN A 315 16.49 -16.12 -10.51
C ASN A 315 17.51 -17.05 -11.17
N ASN A 316 18.48 -17.53 -10.38
CA ASN A 316 19.52 -18.45 -10.78
C ASN A 316 19.40 -19.83 -10.10
N SER A 317 18.20 -20.17 -9.61
CA SER A 317 17.94 -21.48 -9.01
C SER A 317 17.95 -22.59 -10.07
N PRO A 318 18.13 -23.87 -9.70
CA PRO A 318 18.02 -24.99 -10.62
C PRO A 318 16.65 -25.13 -11.31
N LEU A 319 15.60 -24.48 -10.78
CA LEU A 319 14.25 -24.46 -11.36
C LEU A 319 13.95 -23.18 -12.16
N ALA A 320 14.93 -22.27 -12.32
CA ALA A 320 14.76 -21.04 -13.07
C ALA A 320 14.32 -21.30 -14.52
N GLY A 321 13.37 -20.49 -15.01
CA GLY A 321 12.85 -20.58 -16.38
C GLY A 321 11.82 -21.69 -16.61
N THR A 322 11.45 -22.44 -15.56
CA THR A 322 10.44 -23.50 -15.70
C THR A 322 9.00 -23.00 -15.62
N GLU A 323 8.77 -21.85 -15.00
CA GLU A 323 7.42 -21.34 -14.70
C GLU A 323 7.15 -19.95 -15.27
N GLY A 324 8.17 -19.08 -15.38
CA GLY A 324 8.06 -17.72 -15.87
C GLY A 324 8.42 -17.54 -17.33
N LYS A 325 7.94 -16.44 -17.92
CA LYS A 325 8.25 -16.03 -19.30
C LYS A 325 9.39 -15.01 -19.34
N PHE A 326 9.50 -14.17 -18.33
CA PHE A 326 10.46 -13.07 -18.24
C PHE A 326 11.46 -13.38 -17.13
N ILE A 327 12.67 -13.79 -17.52
CA ILE A 327 13.69 -14.33 -16.61
C ILE A 327 15.04 -13.62 -16.74
N THR A 328 15.18 -12.71 -17.71
CA THR A 328 16.49 -12.08 -18.00
C THR A 328 16.63 -10.76 -17.25
N THR A 329 17.89 -10.42 -16.93
CA THR A 329 18.27 -9.13 -16.34
C THR A 329 17.66 -7.94 -17.07
N ARG A 330 17.74 -7.93 -18.40
CA ARG A 330 17.19 -6.85 -19.22
C ARG A 330 15.68 -6.70 -19.06
N GLN A 331 14.93 -7.81 -19.08
CA GLN A 331 13.47 -7.77 -18.92
C GLN A 331 13.06 -7.23 -17.55
N ILE A 332 13.74 -7.69 -16.48
CA ILE A 332 13.51 -7.19 -15.12
C ILE A 332 13.83 -5.70 -15.05
N ARG A 333 14.98 -5.28 -15.59
CA ARG A 333 15.36 -3.87 -15.64
C ARG A 333 14.31 -3.00 -16.35
N ASP A 334 13.94 -3.39 -17.58
CA ASP A 334 12.98 -2.63 -18.37
C ASP A 334 11.63 -2.49 -17.63
N ARG A 335 11.19 -3.53 -16.93
CA ARG A 335 9.98 -3.50 -16.11
C ARG A 335 10.11 -2.57 -14.89
N LEU A 336 11.24 -2.63 -14.19
CA LEU A 336 11.51 -1.75 -13.05
C LEU A 336 11.61 -0.28 -13.48
N MET A 337 12.28 -0.02 -14.62
CA MET A 337 12.36 1.32 -15.19
C MET A 337 11.00 1.85 -15.68
N LYS A 338 10.09 0.96 -16.11
CA LYS A 338 8.70 1.32 -16.40
C LYS A 338 7.96 1.75 -15.14
N GLU A 339 8.14 1.04 -14.02
CA GLU A 339 7.48 1.36 -12.75
C GLU A 339 7.83 2.76 -12.25
N ILE A 340 9.11 3.13 -12.22
CA ILE A 340 9.54 4.44 -11.70
C ILE A 340 9.12 5.63 -12.56
N ARG A 341 8.61 5.39 -13.78
CA ARG A 341 8.05 6.49 -14.63
C ARG A 341 6.76 7.04 -14.05
N THR A 342 6.01 6.22 -13.32
CA THR A 342 4.70 6.58 -12.73
C THR A 342 4.76 6.58 -11.21
N ASN A 343 5.57 5.73 -10.60
CA ASN A 343 5.69 5.56 -9.16
C ASN A 343 6.92 6.31 -8.60
N VAL A 344 6.73 7.57 -8.26
CA VAL A 344 7.82 8.46 -7.80
C VAL A 344 8.27 8.19 -6.36
N ALA A 345 7.42 7.50 -5.58
CA ALA A 345 7.76 7.09 -4.21
C ALA A 345 8.71 5.87 -4.18
N MET A 346 9.02 5.31 -5.34
CA MET A 346 9.94 4.18 -5.50
C MET A 346 11.22 4.62 -6.19
N ARG A 347 12.36 4.12 -5.73
CA ARG A 347 13.66 4.30 -6.38
C ARG A 347 14.21 2.96 -6.82
N VAL A 348 14.84 2.92 -7.97
CA VAL A 348 15.55 1.75 -8.51
C VAL A 348 16.99 2.16 -8.78
N GLU A 349 17.91 1.44 -8.17
CA GLU A 349 19.35 1.66 -8.31
C GLU A 349 20.00 0.39 -8.89
N GLU A 350 20.88 0.58 -9.87
CA GLU A 350 21.75 -0.49 -10.37
C GLU A 350 22.86 -0.72 -9.34
N THR A 351 23.25 -1.97 -9.14
CA THR A 351 24.35 -2.34 -8.23
C THR A 351 25.61 -2.66 -9.02
N ASP A 352 26.72 -2.92 -8.34
CA ASP A 352 27.98 -3.39 -8.98
C ASP A 352 27.80 -4.72 -9.73
N SER A 353 26.75 -5.47 -9.41
CA SER A 353 26.37 -6.70 -10.13
C SER A 353 25.27 -6.43 -11.13
N ALA A 354 25.50 -6.78 -12.39
CA ALA A 354 24.51 -6.62 -13.46
C ALA A 354 23.19 -7.39 -13.22
N ASP A 355 23.19 -8.39 -12.34
CA ASP A 355 22.05 -9.26 -12.06
C ASP A 355 21.28 -8.88 -10.80
N ILE A 356 21.62 -7.74 -10.17
CA ILE A 356 21.02 -7.28 -8.92
C ILE A 356 20.59 -5.83 -9.05
N TYR A 357 19.33 -5.56 -8.75
CA TYR A 357 18.76 -4.21 -8.64
C TYR A 357 18.36 -3.95 -7.20
N LYS A 358 18.65 -2.76 -6.72
CA LYS A 358 18.21 -2.29 -5.42
C LYS A 358 16.96 -1.43 -5.61
N ILE A 359 15.87 -1.85 -5.00
CA ILE A 359 14.63 -1.09 -4.97
C ILE A 359 14.41 -0.50 -3.59
N SER A 360 13.95 0.74 -3.54
CA SER A 360 13.61 1.42 -2.30
C SER A 360 12.17 1.92 -2.36
N GLY A 361 11.44 1.72 -1.28
CA GLY A 361 10.03 2.10 -1.14
C GLY A 361 9.71 2.55 0.28
N ARG A 362 8.49 3.02 0.50
CA ARG A 362 8.06 3.52 1.80
C ARG A 362 7.76 2.43 2.82
N GLY A 363 7.28 1.27 2.37
CA GLY A 363 6.90 0.16 3.23
C GLY A 363 6.96 -1.17 2.52
N GLU A 364 6.77 -2.25 3.29
CA GLU A 364 6.80 -3.63 2.78
C GLU A 364 5.66 -3.88 1.79
N LEU A 365 4.47 -3.35 2.05
CA LEU A 365 3.31 -3.50 1.18
C LEU A 365 3.54 -2.83 -0.18
N HIS A 366 4.16 -1.64 -0.20
CA HIS A 366 4.45 -0.93 -1.44
C HIS A 366 5.37 -1.74 -2.37
N ILE A 367 6.47 -2.30 -1.82
CA ILE A 367 7.38 -3.17 -2.55
C ILE A 367 6.68 -4.50 -2.91
N GLY A 368 5.93 -5.09 -1.98
CA GLY A 368 5.19 -6.33 -2.18
C GLY A 368 4.18 -6.28 -3.32
N ILE A 369 3.51 -5.15 -3.52
CA ILE A 369 2.59 -4.93 -4.65
C ILE A 369 3.33 -4.94 -5.99
N LEU A 370 4.47 -4.27 -6.09
CA LEU A 370 5.30 -4.33 -7.30
C LEU A 370 5.69 -5.79 -7.62
N LEU A 371 6.20 -6.51 -6.63
CA LEU A 371 6.62 -7.91 -6.82
C LEU A 371 5.46 -8.82 -7.22
N GLU A 372 4.28 -8.64 -6.63
CA GLU A 372 3.09 -9.40 -6.98
C GLU A 372 2.57 -9.06 -8.39
N ASN A 373 2.61 -7.79 -8.81
CA ASN A 373 2.30 -7.39 -10.17
C ASN A 373 3.26 -8.04 -11.17
N MET A 374 4.58 -7.96 -10.92
CA MET A 374 5.57 -8.61 -11.77
C MET A 374 5.37 -10.13 -11.84
N ARG A 375 5.06 -10.78 -10.72
CA ARG A 375 4.73 -12.21 -10.67
C ARG A 375 3.55 -12.56 -11.58
N ARG A 376 2.48 -11.77 -11.53
CA ARG A 376 1.26 -11.97 -12.37
C ARG A 376 1.51 -11.67 -13.85
N GLU A 377 2.39 -10.74 -14.15
CA GLU A 377 2.86 -10.46 -15.51
C GLU A 377 3.70 -11.59 -16.11
N GLY A 378 4.19 -12.52 -15.29
CA GLY A 378 4.95 -13.69 -15.73
C GLY A 378 6.45 -13.61 -15.51
N PHE A 379 6.93 -12.72 -14.64
CA PHE A 379 8.33 -12.61 -14.26
C PHE A 379 8.75 -13.69 -13.25
N GLU A 380 9.99 -14.17 -13.38
CA GLU A 380 10.70 -14.90 -12.34
C GLU A 380 11.84 -14.05 -11.80
N MET A 381 11.93 -13.97 -10.46
CA MET A 381 12.98 -13.23 -9.77
C MET A 381 13.24 -13.83 -8.40
N ALA A 382 14.32 -13.44 -7.76
CA ALA A 382 14.55 -13.72 -6.35
C ALA A 382 14.74 -12.40 -5.60
N VAL A 383 14.25 -12.31 -4.36
CA VAL A 383 14.33 -11.07 -3.57
C VAL A 383 15.01 -11.32 -2.23
N SER A 384 15.71 -10.31 -1.74
CA SER A 384 16.34 -10.32 -0.42
C SER A 384 15.35 -9.94 0.68
N ARG A 385 15.76 -10.09 1.92
CA ARG A 385 15.09 -9.51 3.07
C ARG A 385 15.02 -8.00 2.93
N PRO A 386 13.90 -7.34 3.32
CA PRO A 386 13.83 -5.89 3.44
C PRO A 386 14.85 -5.36 4.46
N ALA A 387 15.52 -4.27 4.11
CA ALA A 387 16.44 -3.60 5.00
C ALA A 387 16.03 -2.13 5.15
N VAL A 388 16.15 -1.57 6.33
CA VAL A 388 15.86 -0.15 6.57
C VAL A 388 16.98 0.74 6.01
N ILE A 389 16.62 1.91 5.53
CA ILE A 389 17.58 2.91 5.06
C ILE A 389 18.09 3.70 6.28
N VAL A 390 19.34 3.42 6.66
CA VAL A 390 20.02 4.14 7.74
C VAL A 390 20.63 5.42 7.18
N ARG A 391 20.43 6.55 7.87
CA ARG A 391 20.97 7.87 7.49
C ARG A 391 21.98 8.33 8.52
N GLU A 392 22.88 9.21 8.10
CA GLU A 392 23.74 9.96 9.00
C GLU A 392 23.20 11.38 9.11
N ILE A 393 22.66 11.73 10.27
CA ILE A 393 22.11 13.05 10.57
C ILE A 393 22.90 13.60 11.75
N ASP A 394 23.49 14.77 11.60
CA ASP A 394 24.36 15.41 12.60
C ASP A 394 25.52 14.51 13.10
N GLY A 395 26.12 13.73 12.17
CA GLY A 395 27.22 12.82 12.46
C GLY A 395 26.83 11.57 13.27
N LYS A 396 25.53 11.30 13.42
CA LYS A 396 25.00 10.11 14.10
C LYS A 396 24.18 9.25 13.15
N LYS A 397 24.36 7.92 13.27
CA LYS A 397 23.50 6.99 12.54
C LYS A 397 22.10 7.02 13.11
N GLN A 398 21.13 7.22 12.21
CA GLN A 398 19.71 7.21 12.51
C GLN A 398 18.99 6.21 11.63
N GLU A 399 17.94 5.60 12.15
CA GLU A 399 17.06 4.66 11.46
C GLU A 399 15.60 5.11 11.56
N PRO A 400 14.73 4.66 10.64
CA PRO A 400 13.32 5.03 10.68
C PRO A 400 12.62 4.36 11.86
N TYR A 401 11.74 5.12 12.52
CA TYR A 401 10.85 4.70 13.60
C TYR A 401 9.42 4.83 13.18
N GLU A 402 8.58 3.96 13.71
CA GLU A 402 7.15 3.93 13.46
C GLU A 402 6.36 4.05 14.75
N SER A 403 5.28 4.82 14.70
CA SER A 403 4.23 4.81 15.72
C SER A 403 3.37 3.56 15.49
N VAL A 404 3.37 2.67 16.46
CA VAL A 404 2.66 1.40 16.39
C VAL A 404 1.47 1.44 17.32
N THR A 405 0.28 1.12 16.81
CA THR A 405 -0.95 0.97 17.60
C THR A 405 -1.39 -0.48 17.55
N VAL A 406 -1.58 -1.07 18.71
CA VAL A 406 -2.00 -2.46 18.86
C VAL A 406 -3.31 -2.52 19.64
N ASP A 407 -4.32 -3.14 19.05
CA ASP A 407 -5.58 -3.44 19.72
C ASP A 407 -5.66 -4.95 19.97
N VAL A 408 -5.71 -5.37 21.23
CA VAL A 408 -5.73 -6.79 21.63
C VAL A 408 -6.66 -7.02 22.81
N GLU A 409 -7.14 -8.26 22.95
CA GLU A 409 -7.78 -8.70 24.20
C GLU A 409 -6.76 -8.64 25.35
N SER A 410 -7.23 -8.25 26.55
CA SER A 410 -6.36 -8.00 27.71
C SER A 410 -5.48 -9.21 28.08
N GLU A 411 -5.88 -10.43 27.73
CA GLU A 411 -5.10 -11.65 27.98
C GLU A 411 -3.77 -11.69 27.17
N TYR A 412 -3.71 -11.05 25.99
CA TYR A 412 -2.54 -11.04 25.10
C TYR A 412 -1.61 -9.84 25.32
N GLN A 413 -2.03 -8.82 26.08
CA GLN A 413 -1.28 -7.58 26.24
C GLN A 413 0.14 -7.82 26.76
N GLY A 414 0.33 -8.71 27.75
CA GLY A 414 1.65 -9.00 28.32
C GLY A 414 2.62 -9.59 27.30
N THR A 415 2.14 -10.52 26.46
CA THR A 415 2.93 -11.15 25.39
C THR A 415 3.37 -10.13 24.34
N VAL A 416 2.46 -9.24 23.95
CA VAL A 416 2.73 -8.20 22.95
C VAL A 416 3.76 -7.20 23.47
N ILE A 417 3.59 -6.71 24.71
CA ILE A 417 4.54 -5.75 25.32
C ILE A 417 5.95 -6.37 25.42
N GLU A 418 6.04 -7.62 25.87
CA GLU A 418 7.32 -8.32 26.00
C GLU A 418 8.01 -8.47 24.63
N LYS A 419 7.28 -8.91 23.61
CA LYS A 419 7.85 -9.19 22.29
C LYS A 419 8.26 -7.91 21.55
N LEU A 420 7.42 -6.88 21.54
CA LEU A 420 7.75 -5.59 20.95
C LEU A 420 8.92 -4.93 21.70
N GLY A 421 8.96 -5.01 23.03
CA GLY A 421 10.07 -4.51 23.82
C GLY A 421 11.40 -5.16 23.47
N LYS A 422 11.45 -6.50 23.25
CA LYS A 422 12.65 -7.21 22.77
C LYS A 422 13.07 -6.76 21.36
N ARG A 423 12.14 -6.27 20.54
CA ARG A 423 12.37 -5.75 19.20
C ARG A 423 12.69 -4.25 19.19
N GLY A 424 12.91 -3.64 20.38
CA GLY A 424 13.32 -2.26 20.53
C GLY A 424 12.18 -1.24 20.56
N ALA A 425 10.94 -1.69 20.72
CA ALA A 425 9.80 -0.79 20.86
C ALA A 425 9.74 -0.20 22.28
N GLU A 426 9.43 1.09 22.36
CA GLU A 426 9.14 1.82 23.59
C GLU A 426 7.63 2.07 23.68
N MET A 427 7.00 1.59 24.76
CA MET A 427 5.57 1.83 24.98
C MET A 427 5.33 3.30 25.36
N THR A 428 4.44 3.95 24.63
CA THR A 428 4.11 5.38 24.84
C THR A 428 2.77 5.55 25.55
N ASN A 429 1.81 4.65 25.30
CA ASN A 429 0.48 4.74 25.91
C ASN A 429 -0.15 3.35 26.09
N LEU A 430 -1.07 3.22 27.06
CA LEU A 430 -1.87 2.01 27.28
C LEU A 430 -3.24 2.41 27.80
N VAL A 431 -4.30 2.00 27.09
CA VAL A 431 -5.69 2.25 27.45
C VAL A 431 -6.45 0.95 27.44
N SER A 432 -7.04 0.60 28.59
CA SER A 432 -7.93 -0.56 28.71
C SER A 432 -9.38 -0.10 28.57
N ASN A 433 -10.10 -0.74 27.65
CA ASN A 433 -11.49 -0.44 27.36
C ASN A 433 -12.43 -1.28 28.25
N ALA A 434 -13.66 -0.82 28.42
CA ALA A 434 -14.66 -1.51 29.24
C ALA A 434 -15.13 -2.86 28.63
N ASP A 435 -14.92 -3.08 27.35
CA ASP A 435 -15.24 -4.30 26.61
C ASP A 435 -14.21 -5.43 26.79
N GLY A 436 -13.15 -5.19 27.58
CA GLY A 436 -12.06 -6.15 27.80
C GLY A 436 -10.94 -6.09 26.76
N SER A 437 -11.00 -5.17 25.80
CA SER A 437 -9.90 -4.89 24.87
C SER A 437 -8.89 -3.91 25.49
N THR A 438 -7.65 -3.95 24.99
CA THR A 438 -6.60 -3.02 25.40
C THR A 438 -5.94 -2.45 24.16
N ARG A 439 -5.88 -1.13 24.08
CA ARG A 439 -5.10 -0.38 23.07
C ARG A 439 -3.75 -0.01 23.65
N ILE A 440 -2.68 -0.36 22.94
CA ILE A 440 -1.31 -0.10 23.33
C ILE A 440 -0.62 0.64 22.20
N GLU A 441 0.06 1.73 22.52
CA GLU A 441 0.83 2.50 21.55
C GLU A 441 2.32 2.38 21.85
N PHE A 442 3.12 2.26 20.79
CA PHE A 442 4.58 2.17 20.89
C PHE A 442 5.25 3.08 19.86
N ASN A 443 6.47 3.47 20.17
CA ASN A 443 7.44 3.98 19.21
C ASN A 443 8.48 2.88 18.96
N CYS A 444 8.54 2.36 17.72
CA CYS A 444 9.31 1.17 17.38
C CYS A 444 10.20 1.43 16.17
N PRO A 445 11.50 1.03 16.17
CA PRO A 445 12.30 1.06 14.95
C PRO A 445 11.66 0.14 13.89
N THR A 446 11.53 0.65 12.64
CA THR A 446 10.88 -0.07 11.53
C THR A 446 11.40 -1.50 11.36
N ARG A 447 12.72 -1.72 11.50
CA ARG A 447 13.29 -3.09 11.40
C ARG A 447 12.88 -4.02 12.55
N GLY A 448 12.38 -3.49 13.67
CA GLY A 448 11.79 -4.28 14.76
C GLY A 448 10.43 -4.87 14.39
N LEU A 449 9.73 -4.25 13.44
CA LEU A 449 8.42 -4.71 12.94
C LEU A 449 8.55 -5.74 11.82
N ILE A 450 9.69 -5.77 11.10
CA ILE A 450 9.93 -6.74 10.03
C ILE A 450 9.78 -8.17 10.57
N GLY A 451 8.83 -8.93 10.01
CA GLY A 451 8.50 -10.29 10.42
C GLY A 451 7.71 -10.41 11.72
N TYR A 452 7.25 -9.31 12.33
CA TYR A 452 6.45 -9.37 13.56
C TYR A 452 4.97 -9.64 13.30
N THR A 453 4.42 -9.18 12.19
CA THR A 453 2.98 -9.29 11.88
C THR A 453 2.48 -10.74 11.92
N SER A 454 3.21 -11.67 11.32
CA SER A 454 2.87 -13.10 11.34
C SER A 454 2.97 -13.73 12.75
N GLU A 455 3.94 -13.29 13.54
CA GLU A 455 4.12 -13.70 14.94
C GLU A 455 3.00 -13.16 15.81
N PHE A 456 2.67 -11.89 15.65
CA PHE A 456 1.59 -11.20 16.35
C PHE A 456 0.23 -11.87 16.14
N LEU A 457 -0.13 -12.19 14.88
CA LEU A 457 -1.38 -12.90 14.59
C LEU A 457 -1.43 -14.29 15.24
N THR A 458 -0.29 -14.96 15.37
CA THR A 458 -0.22 -16.26 16.06
C THR A 458 -0.42 -16.09 17.55
N ASP A 459 0.20 -15.10 18.19
CA ASP A 459 0.14 -14.83 19.61
C ASP A 459 -1.25 -14.39 20.07
N THR A 460 -1.94 -13.62 19.23
CA THR A 460 -3.30 -13.11 19.48
C THR A 460 -4.39 -14.01 18.92
N ARG A 461 -4.05 -15.22 18.45
CA ARG A 461 -4.97 -16.17 17.79
C ARG A 461 -5.80 -15.55 16.66
N GLY A 462 -5.25 -14.53 16.02
CA GLY A 462 -5.88 -13.82 14.90
C GLY A 462 -6.91 -12.76 15.31
N THR A 463 -7.12 -12.49 16.61
CA THR A 463 -8.07 -11.47 17.08
C THR A 463 -7.44 -10.09 17.21
N GLY A 464 -6.11 -10.01 17.36
CA GLY A 464 -5.39 -8.76 17.50
C GLY A 464 -5.29 -7.97 16.21
N VAL A 465 -5.28 -6.65 16.33
CA VAL A 465 -5.11 -5.70 15.24
C VAL A 465 -3.83 -4.90 15.49
N LEU A 466 -2.96 -4.84 14.49
CA LEU A 466 -1.69 -4.11 14.55
C LEU A 466 -1.63 -3.12 13.40
N HIS A 467 -1.44 -1.86 13.75
CA HIS A 467 -1.22 -0.78 12.79
C HIS A 467 0.09 -0.08 13.10
N HIS A 468 0.80 0.34 12.07
CA HIS A 468 2.05 1.09 12.21
C HIS A 468 2.15 2.17 11.13
N LEU A 469 2.79 3.29 11.49
CA LEU A 469 2.94 4.48 10.65
C LEU A 469 4.35 5.02 10.84
N PHE A 470 5.01 5.40 9.74
CA PHE A 470 6.27 6.13 9.84
C PHE A 470 6.11 7.37 10.72
N HIS A 471 6.97 7.52 11.72
CA HIS A 471 6.96 8.65 12.64
C HIS A 471 8.09 9.62 12.35
N ALA A 472 9.34 9.17 12.48
CA ALA A 472 10.52 10.01 12.29
C ALA A 472 11.78 9.14 12.17
N TYR A 473 12.91 9.76 11.85
CA TYR A 473 14.23 9.15 12.04
C TYR A 473 14.67 9.32 13.50
N GLY A 474 15.13 8.23 14.10
CA GLY A 474 15.60 8.18 15.49
C GLY A 474 16.94 7.46 15.61
N PRO A 475 17.51 7.38 16.84
CA PRO A 475 18.82 6.77 17.07
C PRO A 475 18.88 5.32 16.61
N TYR A 476 19.99 4.92 15.96
CA TYR A 476 20.23 3.52 15.63
C TYR A 476 20.56 2.70 16.88
N ILE A 477 19.71 1.73 17.25
CA ILE A 477 19.81 0.98 18.51
C ILE A 477 20.68 -0.28 18.43
N GLY A 478 21.47 -0.48 17.37
CA GLY A 478 22.35 -1.63 17.24
C GLY A 478 21.65 -2.85 16.68
N LYS A 479 22.09 -4.06 17.03
CA LYS A 479 21.56 -5.33 16.48
C LYS A 479 20.27 -5.71 17.19
N LEU A 480 19.20 -5.92 16.43
CA LEU A 480 17.95 -6.51 16.93
C LEU A 480 17.95 -8.05 16.76
N PRO A 481 17.18 -8.76 17.60
CA PRO A 481 17.03 -10.21 17.44
C PRO A 481 16.39 -10.53 16.09
N GLY A 482 16.92 -11.54 15.39
CA GLY A 482 16.34 -12.11 14.18
C GLY A 482 15.29 -13.18 14.50
N ARG A 483 15.01 -14.03 13.53
CA ARG A 483 14.13 -15.19 13.67
C ARG A 483 14.64 -16.15 14.76
N ASN A 484 13.75 -16.61 15.62
CA ASN A 484 14.10 -17.50 16.73
C ASN A 484 14.40 -18.94 16.28
N ASN A 485 13.86 -19.38 15.14
CA ASN A 485 13.95 -20.75 14.64
C ASN A 485 14.83 -20.80 13.39
N GLY A 486 15.68 -21.82 13.30
CA GLY A 486 16.40 -22.14 12.08
C GLY A 486 15.49 -22.76 11.00
N VAL A 487 16.08 -23.18 9.90
CA VAL A 487 15.36 -23.77 8.76
C VAL A 487 15.84 -25.17 8.41
N LEU A 488 14.96 -25.95 7.79
CA LEU A 488 15.30 -27.23 7.17
C LEU A 488 15.71 -26.96 5.72
N VAL A 489 16.94 -27.30 5.37
CA VAL A 489 17.54 -27.02 4.06
C VAL A 489 17.73 -28.32 3.30
N SER A 490 17.25 -28.42 2.07
CA SER A 490 17.46 -29.57 1.22
C SER A 490 18.96 -29.75 0.86
N MET A 491 19.47 -30.97 0.96
CA MET A 491 20.85 -31.28 0.59
C MET A 491 20.99 -31.81 -0.85
N GLU A 492 19.90 -32.10 -1.54
CA GLU A 492 19.93 -32.76 -2.85
C GLU A 492 18.84 -32.22 -3.79
N ASN A 493 19.07 -32.40 -5.09
CA ASN A 493 18.09 -32.13 -6.14
C ASN A 493 17.22 -33.38 -6.36
N GLY A 494 15.91 -33.20 -6.53
CA GLY A 494 14.98 -34.29 -6.81
C GLY A 494 13.53 -33.96 -6.47
N GLU A 495 12.74 -35.01 -6.29
CA GLU A 495 11.34 -34.87 -5.84
C GLU A 495 11.19 -35.36 -4.40
N SER A 496 10.48 -34.61 -3.59
CA SER A 496 10.20 -34.96 -2.20
C SER A 496 9.41 -36.26 -2.08
N VAL A 497 9.80 -37.10 -1.13
CA VAL A 497 9.15 -38.39 -0.91
C VAL A 497 8.38 -38.36 0.41
N ALA A 498 7.12 -38.83 0.40
CA ALA A 498 6.24 -38.84 1.57
C ALA A 498 6.92 -39.46 2.82
N TYR A 499 7.66 -40.56 2.65
CA TYR A 499 8.38 -41.24 3.75
C TYR A 499 9.48 -40.37 4.37
N ALA A 500 10.20 -39.59 3.56
CA ALA A 500 11.23 -38.70 4.08
C ALA A 500 10.59 -37.53 4.83
N LEU A 501 9.53 -36.92 4.26
CA LEU A 501 8.81 -35.81 4.90
C LEU A 501 8.15 -36.23 6.21
N TRP A 502 7.59 -37.45 6.27
CA TRP A 502 7.03 -38.00 7.49
C TRP A 502 8.05 -38.07 8.64
N LYS A 503 9.29 -38.46 8.37
CA LYS A 503 10.35 -38.41 9.36
C LYS A 503 10.85 -37.02 9.71
N LEU A 504 10.82 -36.12 8.74
CA LEU A 504 11.27 -34.73 8.93
C LEU A 504 10.29 -33.87 9.69
N GLN A 505 8.99 -34.20 9.68
CA GLN A 505 7.99 -33.43 10.43
C GLN A 505 8.17 -33.51 11.96
N GLU A 506 8.91 -34.50 12.48
CA GLU A 506 9.33 -34.53 13.88
C GLU A 506 10.34 -33.42 14.24
N ARG A 507 11.03 -32.88 13.22
CA ARG A 507 12.05 -31.84 13.39
C ARG A 507 11.55 -30.44 13.11
N GLY A 508 10.36 -30.31 12.57
CA GLY A 508 9.79 -29.01 12.27
C GLY A 508 8.60 -29.07 11.33
N ARG A 509 8.13 -27.91 10.92
CA ARG A 509 6.95 -27.76 10.03
C ARG A 509 7.40 -27.54 8.60
N MET A 510 6.81 -28.28 7.65
CA MET A 510 7.20 -28.24 6.24
C MET A 510 6.50 -27.11 5.48
N PHE A 511 7.21 -26.57 4.47
CA PHE A 511 6.67 -25.71 3.42
C PHE A 511 6.29 -26.48 2.18
N VAL A 512 6.78 -27.71 2.03
CA VAL A 512 6.65 -28.55 0.84
C VAL A 512 5.85 -29.81 1.15
N GLY A 513 5.07 -30.27 0.17
CA GLY A 513 4.35 -31.52 0.19
C GLY A 513 5.15 -32.65 -0.49
N ALA A 514 4.53 -33.84 -0.58
CA ALA A 514 5.11 -34.96 -1.31
C ALA A 514 5.04 -34.74 -2.83
N ASN A 515 6.03 -35.28 -3.56
CA ASN A 515 6.15 -35.19 -5.02
C ASN A 515 6.38 -33.75 -5.55
N GLU A 516 6.93 -32.87 -4.74
CA GLU A 516 7.34 -31.53 -5.16
C GLU A 516 8.83 -31.54 -5.58
N LYS A 517 9.16 -30.77 -6.62
CA LYS A 517 10.54 -30.60 -7.08
C LYS A 517 11.33 -29.74 -6.11
N LEU A 518 12.47 -30.27 -5.69
CA LEU A 518 13.40 -29.66 -4.75
C LEU A 518 14.80 -29.56 -5.34
N TYR A 519 15.59 -28.68 -4.78
CA TYR A 519 17.02 -28.55 -5.12
C TYR A 519 17.87 -28.28 -3.89
N GLU A 520 19.17 -28.54 -3.99
CA GLU A 520 20.15 -28.26 -2.92
C GLU A 520 20.13 -26.78 -2.54
N GLY A 521 20.03 -26.48 -1.24
CA GLY A 521 19.93 -25.10 -0.74
C GLY A 521 18.52 -24.53 -0.67
N MET A 522 17.48 -25.25 -1.16
CA MET A 522 16.09 -24.87 -0.97
C MET A 522 15.67 -25.06 0.48
N VAL A 523 14.99 -24.07 1.05
CA VAL A 523 14.41 -24.14 2.40
C VAL A 523 13.06 -24.82 2.30
N ILE A 524 12.95 -25.98 2.93
CA ILE A 524 11.77 -26.84 2.84
C ILE A 524 10.88 -26.84 4.08
N GLY A 525 11.30 -26.12 5.15
CA GLY A 525 10.51 -26.01 6.37
C GLY A 525 11.21 -25.21 7.47
N ILE A 526 10.47 -25.00 8.56
CA ILE A 526 10.95 -24.36 9.79
C ILE A 526 11.52 -25.45 10.70
N HIS A 527 12.73 -25.26 11.20
CA HIS A 527 13.31 -26.15 12.20
C HIS A 527 12.76 -25.82 13.59
N SER A 528 12.53 -26.81 14.43
CA SER A 528 12.05 -26.61 15.82
C SER A 528 13.11 -26.02 16.76
N ARG A 529 14.37 -25.95 16.32
CA ARG A 529 15.51 -25.36 17.04
C ARG A 529 15.99 -24.10 16.35
N ASP A 530 16.89 -23.38 16.99
CA ASP A 530 17.46 -22.10 16.55
C ASP A 530 18.49 -22.21 15.40
N ASN A 531 18.99 -23.42 15.12
CA ASN A 531 20.00 -23.65 14.09
C ASN A 531 19.39 -24.24 12.81
N ASP A 532 20.02 -23.93 11.67
CA ASP A 532 19.68 -24.55 10.39
C ASP A 532 20.10 -26.02 10.37
N LEU A 533 19.25 -26.82 9.75
CA LEU A 533 19.48 -28.25 9.60
C LEU A 533 19.43 -28.68 8.13
N VAL A 534 20.53 -29.19 7.61
CA VAL A 534 20.59 -29.77 6.25
C VAL A 534 20.03 -31.19 6.30
N VAL A 535 19.03 -31.45 5.45
CA VAL A 535 18.25 -32.71 5.48
C VAL A 535 18.06 -33.29 4.08
N ASN A 536 17.80 -34.60 4.02
CA ASN A 536 17.51 -35.29 2.77
C ASN A 536 16.01 -35.58 2.62
N PRO A 537 15.26 -34.80 1.85
CA PRO A 537 13.81 -34.95 1.66
C PRO A 537 13.44 -35.96 0.57
N ILE A 538 14.40 -36.50 -0.18
CA ILE A 538 14.17 -37.41 -1.31
C ILE A 538 14.47 -38.88 -0.98
N LYS A 539 14.94 -39.18 0.25
CA LYS A 539 15.33 -40.51 0.65
C LYS A 539 14.15 -41.45 0.85
N GLY A 540 13.95 -42.36 -0.10
CA GLY A 540 12.92 -43.38 0.00
C GLY A 540 13.13 -44.39 1.12
N LYS A 541 12.08 -45.14 1.45
CA LYS A 541 12.17 -46.29 2.38
C LYS A 541 13.08 -47.34 1.76
N LYS A 542 14.16 -47.74 2.44
CA LYS A 542 14.96 -48.91 2.01
C LYS A 542 14.07 -50.14 2.11
N LEU A 543 13.85 -50.82 1.01
CA LEU A 543 13.16 -52.11 0.98
C LEU A 543 13.98 -53.11 1.78
N SER A 544 13.59 -53.39 2.99
CA SER A 544 14.16 -54.46 3.80
C SER A 544 13.19 -55.61 3.83
N ASN A 545 13.59 -56.76 3.28
CA ASN A 545 13.01 -58.11 3.33
C ASN A 545 11.49 -58.25 3.08
N VAL A 546 11.17 -59.13 2.15
CA VAL A 546 9.85 -59.53 1.64
C VAL A 546 8.85 -59.96 2.72
N ARG A 547 9.27 -60.29 3.93
CA ARG A 547 8.41 -60.73 5.05
C ARG A 547 7.77 -59.59 5.84
N ALA A 548 8.17 -58.35 5.63
CA ALA A 548 7.61 -57.16 6.35
C ALA A 548 6.63 -56.33 5.48
N SER A 549 6.30 -56.76 4.28
CA SER A 549 5.44 -56.01 3.35
C SER A 549 3.94 -55.97 3.74
N GLY A 550 3.55 -56.70 4.79
CA GLY A 550 2.15 -56.76 5.27
C GLY A 550 1.77 -55.74 6.33
N LYS A 551 2.68 -54.88 6.78
CA LYS A 551 2.42 -53.76 7.69
C LYS A 551 2.98 -52.48 7.11
N ASP A 552 2.38 -51.97 6.05
CA ASP A 552 2.57 -50.57 5.67
C ASP A 552 1.80 -49.74 6.68
N GLU A 553 2.51 -49.09 7.61
CA GLU A 553 1.98 -48.07 8.45
C GLU A 553 1.49 -46.92 7.55
N SER A 554 0.26 -46.49 7.75
CA SER A 554 -0.30 -45.30 7.10
C SER A 554 0.63 -44.11 7.38
N ILE A 555 1.09 -43.45 6.30
CA ILE A 555 1.95 -42.26 6.44
C ILE A 555 1.02 -41.06 6.53
N ASP A 556 0.88 -40.51 7.73
CA ASP A 556 0.15 -39.27 7.97
C ASP A 556 1.12 -38.08 7.86
N LEU A 557 0.90 -37.22 6.86
CA LEU A 557 1.62 -35.98 6.68
C LEU A 557 0.80 -34.80 7.17
N VAL A 558 1.41 -33.99 8.01
CA VAL A 558 0.85 -32.69 8.40
C VAL A 558 0.80 -31.79 7.16
N THR A 559 -0.30 -31.11 6.96
CA THR A 559 -0.47 -30.15 5.84
C THR A 559 0.65 -29.11 5.84
N PRO A 560 1.38 -28.95 4.72
CA PRO A 560 2.44 -27.96 4.61
C PRO A 560 1.92 -26.53 4.82
N ILE A 561 2.77 -25.68 5.38
CA ILE A 561 2.50 -24.26 5.48
C ILE A 561 2.58 -23.67 4.07
N LYS A 562 1.48 -23.13 3.57
CA LYS A 562 1.47 -22.42 2.29
C LYS A 562 2.14 -21.06 2.46
N LEU A 563 3.19 -20.82 1.68
CA LEU A 563 3.87 -19.53 1.64
C LEU A 563 3.09 -18.55 0.75
N THR A 564 2.73 -17.40 1.28
CA THR A 564 2.38 -16.21 0.50
C THR A 564 3.62 -15.35 0.31
N LEU A 565 3.58 -14.40 -0.61
CA LEU A 565 4.71 -13.52 -0.88
C LEU A 565 5.13 -12.74 0.38
N GLU A 566 4.18 -12.15 1.07
CA GLU A 566 4.38 -11.38 2.30
C GLU A 566 5.00 -12.28 3.38
N ARG A 567 4.39 -13.43 3.66
CA ARG A 567 4.93 -14.38 4.64
C ARG A 567 6.35 -14.84 4.34
N ALA A 568 6.66 -15.04 3.07
CA ALA A 568 8.00 -15.47 2.67
C ALA A 568 9.02 -14.33 2.88
N ILE A 569 8.68 -13.09 2.51
CA ILE A 569 9.54 -11.93 2.70
C ILE A 569 9.78 -11.63 4.19
N GLU A 570 8.73 -11.69 5.01
CA GLU A 570 8.83 -11.51 6.46
C GLU A 570 9.67 -12.61 7.15
N PHE A 571 9.63 -13.83 6.60
CA PHE A 571 10.25 -15.00 7.22
C PHE A 571 11.75 -15.07 7.01
N ILE A 572 12.28 -14.64 5.86
CA ILE A 572 13.68 -14.85 5.48
C ILE A 572 14.68 -14.05 6.32
N GLU A 573 15.88 -14.62 6.48
CA GLU A 573 17.05 -13.97 7.05
C GLU A 573 18.01 -13.46 5.95
N ASP A 574 19.07 -12.75 6.34
CA ASP A 574 19.99 -12.06 5.42
C ASP A 574 20.74 -13.01 4.46
N ASP A 575 20.89 -14.29 4.84
CA ASP A 575 21.52 -15.33 4.03
C ASP A 575 20.53 -16.11 3.16
N GLU A 576 19.27 -15.68 3.12
CA GLU A 576 18.18 -16.31 2.38
C GLU A 576 17.63 -15.38 1.29
N LEU A 577 16.94 -15.96 0.32
CA LEU A 577 16.20 -15.26 -0.74
C LEU A 577 14.85 -15.92 -0.92
N VAL A 578 13.85 -15.11 -1.27
CA VAL A 578 12.55 -15.61 -1.77
C VAL A 578 12.61 -15.71 -3.28
N GLU A 579 12.44 -16.90 -3.81
CA GLU A 579 12.25 -17.15 -5.23
C GLU A 579 10.77 -16.96 -5.59
N ILE A 580 10.49 -16.01 -6.46
CA ILE A 580 9.16 -15.61 -6.89
C ILE A 580 8.97 -16.03 -8.34
N THR A 581 7.96 -16.85 -8.59
CA THR A 581 7.56 -17.27 -9.93
C THR A 581 6.06 -17.11 -10.11
N PRO A 582 5.51 -17.13 -11.33
CA PRO A 582 4.08 -17.04 -11.56
C PRO A 582 3.24 -18.09 -10.80
N LYS A 583 3.81 -19.27 -10.56
CA LYS A 583 3.10 -20.41 -9.96
C LYS A 583 3.50 -20.70 -8.53
N SER A 584 4.74 -20.37 -8.14
CA SER A 584 5.32 -20.81 -6.87
C SER A 584 6.06 -19.69 -6.15
N ILE A 585 6.05 -19.75 -4.83
CA ILE A 585 6.88 -18.95 -3.94
C ILE A 585 7.69 -19.92 -3.13
N ARG A 586 9.03 -19.82 -3.22
CA ARG A 586 9.97 -20.72 -2.56
C ARG A 586 11.00 -19.90 -1.80
N ILE A 587 11.53 -20.45 -0.73
CA ILE A 587 12.65 -19.86 0.02
C ILE A 587 13.89 -20.66 -0.26
N ARG A 588 15.01 -19.99 -0.42
CA ARG A 588 16.30 -20.65 -0.62
C ARG A 588 17.44 -19.92 0.07
N LYS A 589 18.54 -20.63 0.32
CA LYS A 589 19.78 -19.97 0.74
C LYS A 589 20.41 -19.19 -0.42
N ARG A 590 21.07 -18.06 -0.15
CA ARG A 590 21.84 -17.30 -1.16
C ARG A 590 22.90 -18.17 -1.80
N LYS A 591 23.67 -18.91 -0.97
CA LYS A 591 24.64 -19.91 -1.39
C LYS A 591 23.95 -21.28 -1.38
N LEU A 592 23.72 -21.84 -2.56
CA LEU A 592 22.97 -23.10 -2.68
C LEU A 592 23.76 -24.28 -2.14
N LEU A 593 25.08 -24.35 -2.43
CA LEU A 593 25.93 -25.49 -2.07
C LEU A 593 26.31 -25.45 -0.59
N GLU A 594 26.22 -26.60 0.09
CA GLU A 594 26.50 -26.70 1.53
C GLU A 594 27.94 -26.30 1.88
N HIS A 595 28.92 -26.68 1.02
CA HIS A 595 30.31 -26.34 1.27
C HIS A 595 30.59 -24.82 1.16
N GLU A 596 29.87 -24.10 0.31
CA GLU A 596 29.98 -22.65 0.21
C GLU A 596 29.40 -21.95 1.45
N ARG A 597 28.27 -22.45 1.96
CA ARG A 597 27.68 -21.97 3.23
C ARG A 597 28.64 -22.17 4.39
N LYS A 598 29.21 -23.38 4.52
CA LYS A 598 30.19 -23.70 5.57
C LYS A 598 31.46 -22.85 5.46
N ARG A 599 31.88 -22.49 4.24
CA ARG A 599 33.05 -21.62 4.04
C ARG A 599 32.74 -20.19 4.45
N ALA A 600 31.54 -19.70 4.16
CA ALA A 600 31.12 -18.34 4.50
C ALA A 600 30.86 -18.13 6.00
N SER A 601 30.54 -19.17 6.75
CA SER A 601 30.29 -19.12 8.20
C SER A 601 31.57 -19.24 9.04
N ARG A 602 32.74 -19.45 8.44
CA ARG A 602 34.02 -19.45 9.17
C ARG A 602 34.43 -18.01 9.45
N PRO A 603 34.69 -17.64 10.71
CA PRO A 603 35.29 -16.33 11.00
C PRO A 603 36.68 -16.30 10.34
N ASP A 604 37.00 -15.14 9.72
CA ASP A 604 38.31 -14.82 9.16
C ASP A 604 39.40 -14.84 10.24
#